data_bfee6c97f2823f18c34b96a33085c9f8
#
_entry.id   bfee6c97f2823f18c34b96a33085c9f8
#
_cell.length_a   1.000
_cell.length_b   1.000
_cell.length_c   1.000
_cell.angle_alpha   90.00
_cell.angle_beta   90.00
_cell.angle_gamma   90.00
#
_symmetry.space_group_name_H-M   'P 1'
#
loop_
_entity.id
_entity.type
_entity.pdbx_description
1 polymer ?
#
loop_
_entity_poly.entity_id
_entity_poly.type
_entity_poly.pdbx_seq_one_letter_code
_entity_poly.pdbx_strand_id
1 'polypeptide(L)'
;MPNEIFLLGVGHSTPFFAELAEACEYTVAGLYHYNDDRTGQTDHGFPILGSFNDLYNSDIDGKNFMLTMGNMAIKREVSKNLIRRGGIIPTLVHPNAVISQFADISECGVLVCSSCEIHSDAIVGEGCVLWPQVVVEHNTQLHDYVFCGPKAYVGAYIEIFDQAFIGQCSVCISGKIDSIGESAIIGAGAVVTKNVPPNVIVKGNPATIYKKV
;
A
#
# COMPACT_ATOMS: atom_id res chain seq x y z
N MET A 1 21.43 -3.03 -16.97
CA MET A 1 21.60 -3.89 -15.77
C MET A 1 20.20 -4.29 -15.37
N PRO A 2 19.97 -5.47 -14.83
CA PRO A 2 18.64 -5.81 -14.34
C PRO A 2 18.21 -4.75 -13.31
N ASN A 3 16.94 -4.38 -13.37
CA ASN A 3 16.38 -3.39 -12.46
C ASN A 3 16.17 -4.06 -11.08
N GLU A 4 17.19 -4.03 -10.22
CA GLU A 4 17.17 -4.73 -8.94
C GLU A 4 16.31 -3.97 -7.93
N ILE A 5 15.58 -4.72 -7.10
CA ILE A 5 14.79 -4.19 -6.00
C ILE A 5 14.96 -5.05 -4.74
N PHE A 6 15.01 -4.41 -3.58
CA PHE A 6 15.06 -5.06 -2.28
C PHE A 6 13.71 -4.93 -1.57
N LEU A 7 13.22 -6.03 -1.01
CA LEU A 7 11.95 -6.03 -0.27
C LEU A 7 12.21 -5.84 1.22
N LEU A 8 11.51 -4.90 1.84
CA LEU A 8 11.56 -4.63 3.27
C LEU A 8 10.31 -5.12 3.98
N GLY A 9 10.48 -6.07 4.88
CA GLY A 9 9.42 -6.73 5.62
C GLY A 9 9.21 -8.17 5.14
N VAL A 10 9.74 -9.14 5.89
CA VAL A 10 9.60 -10.56 5.60
C VAL A 10 8.41 -11.12 6.36
N GLY A 11 7.46 -11.70 5.65
CA GLY A 11 6.23 -12.26 6.24
C GLY A 11 5.44 -13.10 5.24
N HIS A 12 4.23 -13.47 5.60
CA HIS A 12 3.38 -14.33 4.76
C HIS A 12 3.08 -13.76 3.36
N SER A 13 3.15 -12.44 3.19
CA SER A 13 2.90 -11.78 1.91
C SER A 13 4.16 -11.56 1.08
N THR A 14 5.34 -11.96 1.56
CA THR A 14 6.61 -11.78 0.84
C THR A 14 6.56 -12.33 -0.60
N PRO A 15 6.14 -13.60 -0.84
CA PRO A 15 6.12 -14.14 -2.20
C PRO A 15 5.15 -13.36 -3.11
N PHE A 16 4.00 -12.97 -2.60
CA PHE A 16 3.04 -12.16 -3.35
C PHE A 16 3.63 -10.82 -3.83
N PHE A 17 4.37 -10.14 -2.97
CA PHE A 17 5.02 -8.89 -3.34
C PHE A 17 6.25 -9.09 -4.24
N ALA A 18 6.96 -10.22 -4.08
CA ALA A 18 8.02 -10.58 -5.03
C ALA A 18 7.45 -10.78 -6.44
N GLU A 19 6.35 -11.51 -6.57
CA GLU A 19 5.63 -11.68 -7.85
C GLU A 19 5.16 -10.34 -8.44
N LEU A 20 4.70 -9.39 -7.61
CA LEU A 20 4.37 -8.05 -8.09
C LEU A 20 5.61 -7.31 -8.62
N ALA A 21 6.74 -7.39 -7.93
CA ALA A 21 7.99 -6.76 -8.38
C ALA A 21 8.43 -7.35 -9.72
N GLU A 22 8.41 -8.68 -9.85
CA GLU A 22 8.77 -9.39 -11.09
C GLU A 22 7.80 -9.05 -12.24
N ALA A 23 6.51 -8.94 -11.97
CA ALA A 23 5.52 -8.52 -12.97
C ALA A 23 5.75 -7.08 -13.47
N CYS A 24 6.39 -6.24 -12.64
CA CYS A 24 6.83 -4.89 -12.97
C CYS A 24 8.27 -4.81 -13.49
N GLU A 25 8.84 -5.94 -13.98
CA GLU A 25 10.16 -6.05 -14.58
C GLU A 25 11.34 -5.77 -13.62
N TYR A 26 11.13 -5.93 -12.32
CA TYR A 26 12.20 -5.91 -11.33
C TYR A 26 12.72 -7.31 -11.02
N THR A 27 14.00 -7.40 -10.66
CA THR A 27 14.60 -8.60 -10.09
C THR A 27 14.75 -8.42 -8.59
N VAL A 28 14.15 -9.30 -7.79
CA VAL A 28 14.29 -9.25 -6.33
C VAL A 28 15.69 -9.70 -5.93
N ALA A 29 16.53 -8.76 -5.52
CA ALA A 29 17.93 -9.00 -5.14
C ALA A 29 18.10 -9.55 -3.72
N GLY A 30 17.10 -9.33 -2.85
CA GLY A 30 17.09 -9.84 -1.49
C GLY A 30 16.05 -9.17 -0.61
N LEU A 31 15.98 -9.65 0.63
CA LEU A 31 15.02 -9.24 1.63
C LEU A 31 15.71 -8.63 2.84
N TYR A 32 15.07 -7.68 3.49
CA TYR A 32 15.46 -7.18 4.80
C TYR A 32 14.32 -7.36 5.81
N HIS A 33 14.67 -7.78 7.02
CA HIS A 33 13.72 -8.00 8.10
C HIS A 33 13.85 -6.93 9.19
N TYR A 34 12.83 -6.78 10.04
CA TYR A 34 12.87 -5.77 11.09
C TYR A 34 13.94 -6.03 12.17
N ASN A 35 14.39 -7.29 12.32
CA ASN A 35 15.44 -7.73 13.25
C ASN A 35 16.38 -8.74 12.58
N ASP A 36 17.41 -9.21 13.31
CA ASP A 36 18.46 -10.08 12.82
C ASP A 36 18.13 -11.58 12.88
N ASP A 37 16.99 -11.97 13.44
CA ASP A 37 16.63 -13.37 13.75
C ASP A 37 16.66 -14.29 12.52
N ARG A 38 16.46 -13.71 11.35
CA ARG A 38 16.39 -14.43 10.07
C ARG A 38 17.54 -14.14 9.12
N THR A 39 18.53 -13.33 9.52
CA THR A 39 19.69 -12.99 8.69
C THR A 39 20.43 -14.23 8.21
N GLY A 40 20.74 -14.30 6.93
CA GLY A 40 21.39 -15.44 6.28
C GLY A 40 20.48 -16.62 5.95
N GLN A 41 19.19 -16.55 6.30
CA GLN A 41 18.18 -17.51 5.87
C GLN A 41 17.65 -17.14 4.46
N THR A 42 16.77 -17.98 3.93
CA THR A 42 15.99 -17.69 2.72
C THR A 42 14.50 -17.70 3.03
N ASP A 43 13.74 -16.92 2.27
CA ASP A 43 12.28 -16.98 2.24
C ASP A 43 11.83 -17.14 0.80
N HIS A 44 11.12 -18.22 0.47
CA HIS A 44 10.70 -18.55 -0.90
C HIS A 44 11.82 -18.47 -1.96
N GLY A 45 13.06 -18.79 -1.57
CA GLY A 45 14.24 -18.75 -2.46
C GLY A 45 14.98 -17.42 -2.46
N PHE A 46 14.42 -16.35 -1.87
CA PHE A 46 15.09 -15.05 -1.76
C PHE A 46 15.96 -14.97 -0.50
N PRO A 47 17.21 -14.51 -0.58
CA PRO A 47 18.09 -14.38 0.58
C PRO A 47 17.64 -13.25 1.50
N ILE A 48 17.65 -13.49 2.81
CA ILE A 48 17.45 -12.45 3.83
C ILE A 48 18.84 -11.90 4.17
N LEU A 49 19.11 -10.68 3.72
CA LEU A 49 20.42 -10.05 3.73
C LEU A 49 20.79 -9.48 5.10
N GLY A 50 19.80 -9.10 5.89
CA GLY A 50 20.02 -8.52 7.20
C GLY A 50 18.78 -7.87 7.78
N SER A 51 18.99 -7.12 8.86
CA SER A 51 17.98 -6.28 9.50
C SER A 51 17.85 -4.92 8.84
N PHE A 52 16.82 -4.15 9.22
CA PHE A 52 16.72 -2.72 8.83
C PHE A 52 17.92 -1.91 9.36
N ASN A 53 18.49 -2.29 10.52
CA ASN A 53 19.70 -1.65 11.02
C ASN A 53 20.90 -1.89 10.11
N ASP A 54 21.10 -3.13 9.65
CA ASP A 54 22.17 -3.45 8.70
C ASP A 54 22.00 -2.67 7.42
N LEU A 55 20.76 -2.60 6.90
CA LEU A 55 20.45 -1.84 5.72
C LEU A 55 20.81 -0.36 5.91
N TYR A 56 20.41 0.26 7.01
CA TYR A 56 20.69 1.67 7.29
C TYR A 56 22.17 1.98 7.51
N ASN A 57 23.01 0.97 7.83
CA ASN A 57 24.46 1.09 7.95
C ASN A 57 25.19 0.79 6.62
N SER A 58 24.47 0.37 5.57
CA SER A 58 25.03 0.11 4.25
C SER A 58 24.85 1.31 3.31
N ASP A 59 25.56 1.28 2.19
CA ASP A 59 25.31 2.22 1.10
C ASP A 59 24.07 1.82 0.34
N ILE A 60 23.04 2.69 0.39
CA ILE A 60 21.74 2.48 -0.24
C ILE A 60 21.43 3.51 -1.32
N ASP A 61 22.35 4.42 -1.59
CA ASP A 61 22.15 5.48 -2.60
C ASP A 61 21.85 4.88 -3.98
N GLY A 62 20.78 5.36 -4.59
CA GLY A 62 20.29 4.89 -5.89
C GLY A 62 19.72 3.47 -5.94
N LYS A 63 19.60 2.74 -4.82
CA LYS A 63 18.98 1.41 -4.78
C LYS A 63 17.47 1.48 -4.67
N ASN A 64 16.77 0.55 -5.34
CA ASN A 64 15.32 0.47 -5.29
C ASN A 64 14.84 -0.40 -4.13
N PHE A 65 13.79 0.06 -3.45
CA PHE A 65 13.18 -0.61 -2.30
C PHE A 65 11.67 -0.72 -2.45
N MET A 66 11.12 -1.87 -2.09
CA MET A 66 9.69 -2.12 -1.98
C MET A 66 9.33 -2.40 -0.53
N LEU A 67 8.40 -1.64 0.02
CA LEU A 67 7.98 -1.75 1.41
C LEU A 67 6.72 -2.62 1.51
N THR A 68 6.86 -3.80 2.11
CA THR A 68 5.81 -4.84 2.15
C THR A 68 5.06 -4.90 3.49
N MET A 69 5.45 -4.08 4.47
CA MET A 69 4.79 -4.05 5.78
C MET A 69 3.36 -3.52 5.68
N GLY A 70 2.44 -4.16 6.41
CA GLY A 70 1.03 -3.79 6.46
C GLY A 70 0.70 -2.65 7.43
N ASN A 71 1.64 -2.27 8.31
CA ASN A 71 1.46 -1.11 9.19
C ASN A 71 1.89 0.16 8.43
N MET A 72 0.93 0.99 8.07
CA MET A 72 1.17 2.17 7.23
C MET A 72 1.98 3.26 7.94
N ALA A 73 1.88 3.39 9.26
CA ALA A 73 2.69 4.31 10.04
C ALA A 73 4.19 3.89 10.02
N ILE A 74 4.47 2.60 10.23
CA ILE A 74 5.82 2.05 10.12
C ILE A 74 6.34 2.20 8.68
N LYS A 75 5.50 1.87 7.69
CA LYS A 75 5.85 2.03 6.27
C LYS A 75 6.28 3.46 5.97
N ARG A 76 5.53 4.46 6.42
CA ARG A 76 5.83 5.89 6.25
C ARG A 76 7.19 6.27 6.86
N GLU A 77 7.49 5.80 8.07
CA GLU A 77 8.75 6.11 8.75
C GLU A 77 9.96 5.43 8.06
N VAL A 78 9.81 4.19 7.64
CA VAL A 78 10.86 3.47 6.88
C VAL A 78 11.09 4.15 5.53
N SER A 79 10.02 4.53 4.82
CA SER A 79 10.09 5.26 3.56
C SER A 79 10.92 6.54 3.70
N LYS A 80 10.57 7.39 4.66
CA LYS A 80 11.31 8.63 4.94
C LYS A 80 12.79 8.40 5.26
N ASN A 81 13.11 7.32 5.97
CA ASN A 81 14.49 6.99 6.30
C ASN A 81 15.29 6.58 5.05
N LEU A 82 14.70 5.76 4.18
CA LEU A 82 15.33 5.33 2.93
C LEU A 82 15.57 6.51 2.00
N ILE A 83 14.55 7.34 1.75
CA ILE A 83 14.65 8.50 0.85
C ILE A 83 15.72 9.48 1.33
N ARG A 84 15.77 9.77 2.64
CA ARG A 84 16.83 10.65 3.20
C ARG A 84 18.24 10.13 2.98
N ARG A 85 18.43 8.85 2.71
CA ARG A 85 19.71 8.18 2.45
C ARG A 85 19.96 7.91 0.97
N GLY A 86 19.15 8.50 0.08
CA GLY A 86 19.27 8.33 -1.37
C GLY A 86 18.62 7.07 -1.93
N GLY A 87 17.94 6.26 -1.10
CA GLY A 87 17.16 5.13 -1.57
C GLY A 87 15.94 5.54 -2.38
N ILE A 88 15.59 4.77 -3.38
CA ILE A 88 14.46 4.98 -4.29
C ILE A 88 13.33 4.01 -3.91
N ILE A 89 12.12 4.51 -3.82
CA ILE A 89 10.93 3.67 -3.57
C ILE A 89 9.99 3.84 -4.77
N PRO A 90 10.16 3.03 -5.81
CA PRO A 90 9.37 3.17 -7.03
C PRO A 90 7.91 2.81 -6.80
N THR A 91 7.03 3.41 -7.56
CA THR A 91 5.64 2.97 -7.69
C THR A 91 5.60 1.77 -8.62
N LEU A 92 4.91 0.71 -8.18
CA LEU A 92 4.77 -0.54 -8.91
C LEU A 92 3.29 -0.75 -9.26
N VAL A 93 2.99 -0.76 -10.56
CA VAL A 93 1.65 -0.99 -11.08
C VAL A 93 1.65 -2.29 -11.87
N HIS A 94 0.91 -3.28 -11.36
CA HIS A 94 0.82 -4.58 -12.02
C HIS A 94 0.27 -4.40 -13.45
N PRO A 95 0.85 -5.03 -14.49
CA PRO A 95 0.46 -4.83 -15.89
C PRO A 95 -1.01 -5.19 -16.19
N ASN A 96 -1.68 -5.99 -15.35
CA ASN A 96 -3.10 -6.30 -15.46
C ASN A 96 -4.02 -5.33 -14.68
N ALA A 97 -3.49 -4.25 -14.12
CA ALA A 97 -4.33 -3.19 -13.57
C ALA A 97 -4.84 -2.28 -14.70
N VAL A 98 -6.05 -1.78 -14.54
CA VAL A 98 -6.67 -0.84 -15.49
C VAL A 98 -6.59 0.56 -14.91
N ILE A 99 -5.72 1.37 -15.48
CA ILE A 99 -5.49 2.73 -14.99
C ILE A 99 -5.97 3.72 -16.06
N SER A 100 -6.85 4.63 -15.68
CA SER A 100 -7.24 5.72 -16.55
C SER A 100 -6.03 6.62 -16.87
N GLN A 101 -5.90 7.04 -18.12
CA GLN A 101 -4.89 8.03 -18.53
C GLN A 101 -5.06 9.40 -17.83
N PHE A 102 -6.20 9.65 -17.21
CA PHE A 102 -6.51 10.87 -16.47
C PHE A 102 -6.38 10.68 -14.94
N ALA A 103 -5.99 9.51 -14.48
CA ALA A 103 -5.67 9.31 -13.05
C ALA A 103 -4.28 9.84 -12.73
N ASP A 104 -4.11 10.38 -11.53
CA ASP A 104 -2.82 10.83 -11.00
C ASP A 104 -2.37 9.88 -9.89
N ILE A 105 -1.24 9.20 -10.11
CA ILE A 105 -0.68 8.26 -9.14
C ILE A 105 0.71 8.74 -8.77
N SER A 106 0.96 8.93 -7.48
CA SER A 106 2.29 9.30 -6.98
C SER A 106 3.37 8.33 -7.48
N GLU A 107 4.51 8.86 -7.88
CA GLU A 107 5.68 8.06 -8.30
C GLU A 107 6.41 7.40 -7.13
N CYS A 108 6.03 7.70 -5.89
CA CYS A 108 6.72 7.27 -4.68
C CYS A 108 5.95 6.16 -3.93
N GLY A 109 6.39 4.92 -4.09
CA GLY A 109 6.06 3.79 -3.24
C GLY A 109 4.61 3.30 -3.27
N VAL A 110 3.82 3.67 -4.29
CA VAL A 110 2.48 3.13 -4.48
C VAL A 110 2.57 1.70 -5.01
N LEU A 111 1.79 0.80 -4.44
CA LEU A 111 1.67 -0.57 -4.88
C LEU A 111 0.26 -0.82 -5.41
N VAL A 112 0.12 -0.99 -6.71
CA VAL A 112 -1.14 -1.34 -7.38
C VAL A 112 -1.08 -2.77 -7.84
N CYS A 113 -1.81 -3.66 -7.15
CA CYS A 113 -1.81 -5.08 -7.46
C CYS A 113 -2.68 -5.42 -8.69
N SER A 114 -2.69 -6.69 -9.06
CA SER A 114 -3.40 -7.18 -10.24
C SER A 114 -4.90 -6.89 -10.21
N SER A 115 -5.47 -6.60 -11.37
CA SER A 115 -6.90 -6.38 -11.57
C SER A 115 -7.50 -5.24 -10.73
N CYS A 116 -6.66 -4.30 -10.28
CA CYS A 116 -7.16 -3.04 -9.76
C CYS A 116 -7.70 -2.16 -10.89
N GLU A 117 -8.68 -1.34 -10.58
CA GLU A 117 -9.22 -0.34 -11.49
C GLU A 117 -9.12 1.05 -10.83
N ILE A 118 -8.46 1.99 -11.51
CA ILE A 118 -8.34 3.38 -11.06
C ILE A 118 -8.91 4.26 -12.17
N HIS A 119 -10.03 4.92 -11.87
CA HIS A 119 -10.81 5.63 -12.85
C HIS A 119 -10.32 7.08 -13.06
N SER A 120 -10.95 7.80 -14.00
CA SER A 120 -10.54 9.15 -14.40
C SER A 120 -10.61 10.14 -13.24
N ASP A 121 -9.63 11.05 -13.21
CA ASP A 121 -9.52 12.10 -12.19
C ASP A 121 -9.41 11.56 -10.74
N ALA A 122 -9.12 10.26 -10.58
CA ALA A 122 -8.74 9.72 -9.28
C ALA A 122 -7.29 10.09 -8.97
N ILE A 123 -7.02 10.42 -7.71
CA ILE A 123 -5.69 10.76 -7.20
C ILE A 123 -5.26 9.73 -6.15
N VAL A 124 -4.05 9.19 -6.30
CA VAL A 124 -3.48 8.21 -5.35
C VAL A 124 -2.16 8.73 -4.80
N GLY A 125 -2.15 9.04 -3.52
CA GLY A 125 -1.01 9.59 -2.79
C GLY A 125 0.13 8.60 -2.55
N GLU A 126 1.22 9.13 -1.97
CA GLU A 126 2.46 8.39 -1.69
C GLU A 126 2.22 7.15 -0.83
N GLY A 127 2.92 6.08 -1.12
CA GLY A 127 2.97 4.87 -0.29
C GLY A 127 1.67 4.09 -0.16
N CYS A 128 0.62 4.45 -0.91
CA CYS A 128 -0.64 3.70 -0.91
C CYS A 128 -0.45 2.25 -1.36
N VAL A 129 -1.29 1.36 -0.85
CA VAL A 129 -1.30 -0.06 -1.22
C VAL A 129 -2.70 -0.48 -1.62
N LEU A 130 -2.86 -0.80 -2.89
CA LEU A 130 -4.11 -1.29 -3.45
C LEU A 130 -3.96 -2.78 -3.75
N TRP A 131 -4.56 -3.61 -2.93
CA TRP A 131 -4.56 -5.07 -3.08
C TRP A 131 -5.40 -5.51 -4.29
N PRO A 132 -5.30 -6.78 -4.74
CA PRO A 132 -5.99 -7.24 -5.95
C PRO A 132 -7.48 -6.91 -5.98
N GLN A 133 -7.93 -6.50 -7.17
CA GLN A 133 -9.34 -6.20 -7.45
C GLN A 133 -9.92 -5.01 -6.64
N VAL A 134 -9.06 -4.09 -6.18
CA VAL A 134 -9.51 -2.81 -5.63
C VAL A 134 -10.02 -1.93 -6.76
N VAL A 135 -11.15 -1.28 -6.54
CA VAL A 135 -11.71 -0.26 -7.45
C VAL A 135 -11.68 1.09 -6.76
N VAL A 136 -11.06 2.07 -7.42
CA VAL A 136 -11.08 3.48 -7.03
C VAL A 136 -11.82 4.24 -8.13
N GLU A 137 -13.01 4.69 -7.80
CA GLU A 137 -13.89 5.40 -8.73
C GLU A 137 -13.38 6.82 -9.03
N HIS A 138 -13.95 7.41 -10.09
CA HIS A 138 -13.57 8.72 -10.61
C HIS A 138 -13.68 9.84 -9.57
N ASN A 139 -12.82 10.86 -9.69
CA ASN A 139 -12.77 12.04 -8.81
C ASN A 139 -12.62 11.70 -7.32
N THR A 140 -12.07 10.55 -6.99
CA THR A 140 -11.80 10.11 -5.63
C THR A 140 -10.32 10.33 -5.29
N GLN A 141 -10.05 10.81 -4.08
CA GLN A 141 -8.70 11.06 -3.62
C GLN A 141 -8.32 10.10 -2.48
N LEU A 142 -7.29 9.31 -2.70
CA LEU A 142 -6.56 8.61 -1.65
C LEU A 142 -5.35 9.45 -1.27
N HIS A 143 -5.29 9.95 -0.04
CA HIS A 143 -4.11 10.63 0.49
C HIS A 143 -2.97 9.64 0.76
N ASP A 144 -1.95 10.04 1.51
CA ASP A 144 -0.75 9.24 1.66
C ASP A 144 -0.95 8.01 2.55
N TYR A 145 -0.28 6.93 2.17
CA TYR A 145 -0.23 5.68 2.95
C TYR A 145 -1.61 5.07 3.25
N VAL A 146 -2.59 5.24 2.34
CA VAL A 146 -3.87 4.55 2.43
C VAL A 146 -3.70 3.09 2.03
N PHE A 147 -4.30 2.19 2.81
CA PHE A 147 -4.34 0.77 2.51
C PHE A 147 -5.74 0.36 2.06
N CYS A 148 -5.85 -0.23 0.88
CA CYS A 148 -7.08 -0.84 0.39
C CYS A 148 -6.91 -2.36 0.27
N GLY A 149 -7.63 -3.10 1.10
CA GLY A 149 -7.64 -4.57 1.09
C GLY A 149 -8.30 -5.16 -0.16
N PRO A 150 -8.08 -6.46 -0.43
CA PRO A 150 -8.60 -7.10 -1.64
C PRO A 150 -10.10 -6.86 -1.84
N LYS A 151 -10.49 -6.54 -3.09
CA LYS A 151 -11.88 -6.28 -3.48
C LYS A 151 -12.56 -5.13 -2.73
N ALA A 152 -11.80 -4.22 -2.15
CA ALA A 152 -12.39 -2.98 -1.61
C ALA A 152 -12.90 -2.12 -2.77
N TYR A 153 -14.08 -1.54 -2.61
CA TYR A 153 -14.68 -0.63 -3.56
C TYR A 153 -14.78 0.76 -2.95
N VAL A 154 -14.08 1.71 -3.54
CA VAL A 154 -14.11 3.12 -3.13
C VAL A 154 -14.87 3.90 -4.19
N GLY A 155 -16.06 4.34 -3.81
CA GLY A 155 -16.97 5.07 -4.69
C GLY A 155 -16.44 6.45 -5.10
N ALA A 156 -17.10 7.07 -6.06
CA ALA A 156 -16.72 8.36 -6.62
C ALA A 156 -16.92 9.54 -5.65
N TYR A 157 -16.08 10.57 -5.80
CA TYR A 157 -16.11 11.82 -5.04
C TYR A 157 -15.88 11.62 -3.52
N ILE A 158 -15.03 10.68 -3.16
CA ILE A 158 -14.69 10.39 -1.77
C ILE A 158 -13.24 10.78 -1.50
N GLU A 159 -13.02 11.51 -0.40
CA GLU A 159 -11.68 11.84 0.09
C GLU A 159 -11.29 10.90 1.23
N ILE A 160 -10.21 10.12 1.06
CA ILE A 160 -9.70 9.17 2.06
C ILE A 160 -8.39 9.70 2.58
N PHE A 161 -8.36 10.08 3.86
CA PHE A 161 -7.23 10.73 4.48
C PHE A 161 -6.11 9.75 4.87
N ASP A 162 -4.95 10.32 5.21
CA ASP A 162 -3.70 9.61 5.49
C ASP A 162 -3.89 8.37 6.37
N GLN A 163 -3.19 7.30 6.01
CA GLN A 163 -3.11 6.06 6.79
C GLN A 163 -4.46 5.37 7.07
N ALA A 164 -5.53 5.77 6.39
CA ALA A 164 -6.80 5.04 6.50
C ALA A 164 -6.66 3.61 5.97
N PHE A 165 -7.36 2.69 6.60
CA PHE A 165 -7.38 1.28 6.25
C PHE A 165 -8.77 0.89 5.74
N ILE A 166 -8.87 0.56 4.47
CA ILE A 166 -10.10 0.12 3.82
C ILE A 166 -10.08 -1.40 3.75
N GLY A 167 -10.85 -2.05 4.60
CA GLY A 167 -10.87 -3.51 4.75
C GLY A 167 -11.33 -4.24 3.48
N GLN A 168 -10.92 -5.49 3.35
CA GLN A 168 -11.27 -6.34 2.21
C GLN A 168 -12.79 -6.44 2.00
N CYS A 169 -13.23 -6.45 0.75
CA CYS A 169 -14.64 -6.56 0.36
C CYS A 169 -15.55 -5.47 0.98
N SER A 170 -15.00 -4.36 1.45
CA SER A 170 -15.80 -3.23 1.93
C SER A 170 -16.27 -2.36 0.77
N VAL A 171 -17.35 -1.63 0.98
CA VAL A 171 -17.96 -0.74 -0.02
C VAL A 171 -18.16 0.64 0.58
N CYS A 172 -17.48 1.63 0.01
CA CYS A 172 -17.69 3.05 0.30
C CYS A 172 -18.61 3.63 -0.77
N ILE A 173 -19.84 3.99 -0.40
CA ILE A 173 -20.90 4.28 -1.37
C ILE A 173 -20.81 5.71 -1.88
N SER A 174 -20.69 5.88 -3.21
CA SER A 174 -20.79 7.19 -3.90
C SER A 174 -22.05 7.95 -3.52
N GLY A 175 -21.92 9.26 -3.28
CA GLY A 175 -23.03 10.14 -2.97
C GLY A 175 -23.69 9.90 -1.60
N LYS A 176 -23.11 9.03 -0.77
CA LYS A 176 -23.53 8.83 0.61
C LYS A 176 -22.48 9.32 1.61
N ILE A 177 -21.23 9.32 1.20
CA ILE A 177 -20.11 9.80 2.01
C ILE A 177 -19.24 10.71 1.14
N ASP A 178 -18.62 11.68 1.79
CA ASP A 178 -17.64 12.58 1.18
C ASP A 178 -16.23 12.29 1.70
N SER A 179 -16.11 11.67 2.90
CA SER A 179 -14.79 11.46 3.50
C SER A 179 -14.68 10.27 4.46
N ILE A 180 -13.46 9.73 4.50
CA ILE A 180 -12.98 8.78 5.54
C ILE A 180 -11.74 9.39 6.18
N GLY A 181 -11.81 9.64 7.48
CA GLY A 181 -10.79 10.37 8.24
C GLY A 181 -9.48 9.62 8.39
N GLU A 182 -8.43 10.39 8.74
CA GLU A 182 -7.08 9.90 8.97
C GLU A 182 -7.06 8.73 9.98
N SER A 183 -6.29 7.69 9.67
CA SER A 183 -6.12 6.49 10.50
C SER A 183 -7.44 5.79 10.85
N ALA A 184 -8.53 6.07 10.13
CA ALA A 184 -9.77 5.32 10.29
C ALA A 184 -9.65 3.91 9.70
N ILE A 185 -10.33 2.96 10.32
CA ILE A 185 -10.33 1.57 9.88
C ILE A 185 -11.75 1.17 9.45
N ILE A 186 -11.90 0.84 8.19
CA ILE A 186 -13.11 0.22 7.66
C ILE A 186 -12.97 -1.29 7.78
N GLY A 187 -13.82 -1.91 8.55
CA GLY A 187 -13.81 -3.37 8.74
C GLY A 187 -14.12 -4.13 7.45
N ALA A 188 -13.61 -5.34 7.34
CA ALA A 188 -13.88 -6.20 6.18
C ALA A 188 -15.40 -6.38 5.95
N GLY A 189 -15.83 -6.31 4.70
CA GLY A 189 -17.23 -6.45 4.30
C GLY A 189 -18.16 -5.31 4.78
N ALA A 190 -17.63 -4.24 5.32
CA ALA A 190 -18.44 -3.11 5.78
C ALA A 190 -19.03 -2.31 4.60
N VAL A 191 -20.25 -1.82 4.76
CA VAL A 191 -20.92 -0.92 3.80
C VAL A 191 -21.02 0.47 4.42
N VAL A 192 -20.16 1.38 3.97
CA VAL A 192 -20.02 2.72 4.53
C VAL A 192 -21.03 3.66 3.86
N THR A 193 -21.96 4.19 4.67
CA THR A 193 -23.06 5.05 4.23
C THR A 193 -23.08 6.42 4.90
N LYS A 194 -22.08 6.71 5.74
CA LYS A 194 -21.89 8.01 6.42
C LYS A 194 -20.40 8.31 6.49
N ASN A 195 -20.05 9.59 6.52
CA ASN A 195 -18.67 10.04 6.73
C ASN A 195 -18.07 9.40 7.98
N VAL A 196 -16.80 8.99 7.89
CA VAL A 196 -16.11 8.30 8.99
C VAL A 196 -15.11 9.26 9.64
N PRO A 197 -15.26 9.56 10.94
CA PRO A 197 -14.29 10.39 11.65
C PRO A 197 -12.87 9.77 11.68
N PRO A 198 -11.82 10.57 11.94
CA PRO A 198 -10.49 10.04 12.12
C PRO A 198 -10.37 9.15 13.37
N ASN A 199 -9.41 8.21 13.33
CA ASN A 199 -9.05 7.35 14.47
C ASN A 199 -10.22 6.52 15.03
N VAL A 200 -11.12 6.03 14.17
CA VAL A 200 -12.19 5.11 14.58
C VAL A 200 -12.20 3.85 13.72
N ILE A 201 -12.70 2.78 14.28
CA ILE A 201 -13.02 1.55 13.57
C ILE A 201 -14.53 1.51 13.31
N VAL A 202 -14.91 1.35 12.04
CA VAL A 202 -16.30 1.11 11.65
C VAL A 202 -16.46 -0.27 11.05
N LYS A 203 -17.62 -0.92 11.27
CA LYS A 203 -17.92 -2.24 10.70
C LYS A 203 -19.43 -2.45 10.51
N GLY A 204 -19.78 -3.43 9.70
CA GLY A 204 -21.16 -3.86 9.48
C GLY A 204 -21.81 -3.29 8.23
N ASN A 205 -23.07 -3.65 7.98
CA ASN A 205 -23.90 -3.16 6.89
C ASN A 205 -25.30 -2.76 7.44
N PRO A 206 -25.61 -1.44 7.52
CA PRO A 206 -24.71 -0.32 7.28
C PRO A 206 -23.61 -0.23 8.35
N ALA A 207 -22.44 0.34 7.97
CA ALA A 207 -21.30 0.47 8.87
C ALA A 207 -21.58 1.46 10.00
N THR A 208 -21.21 1.07 11.22
CA THR A 208 -21.32 1.89 12.42
C THR A 208 -20.01 1.90 13.19
N ILE A 209 -19.78 2.95 13.99
CA ILE A 209 -18.57 3.05 14.82
C ILE A 209 -18.56 1.90 15.83
N TYR A 210 -17.47 1.12 15.82
CA TYR A 210 -17.26 0.03 16.77
C TYR A 210 -16.44 0.47 17.98
N LYS A 211 -15.34 1.21 17.75
CA LYS A 211 -14.48 1.79 18.80
C LYS A 211 -13.51 2.83 18.21
N LYS A 212 -12.80 3.54 19.07
CA LYS A 212 -11.61 4.33 18.68
C LYS A 212 -10.40 3.41 18.46
N VAL A 213 -9.49 3.84 17.59
CA VAL A 213 -8.18 3.19 17.35
C VAL A 213 -7.25 3.48 18.51
#